data_f54c84f90ec81066ce4980d5e66412d1
#
_entry.id   f54c84f90ec81066ce4980d5e66412d1
#
_cell.length_a   1.000
_cell.length_b   1.000
_cell.length_c   1.000
_cell.angle_alpha   90.00
_cell.angle_beta   90.00
_cell.angle_gamma   90.00
#
_symmetry.space_group_name_H-M   'P 1'
#
loop_
_entity.id
_entity.type
_entity.pdbx_description
1 polymer ?
#
loop_
_entity_poly.entity_id
_entity_poly.type
_entity_poly.pdbx_seq_one_letter_code
_entity_poly.pdbx_strand_id
1 'polypeptide(L)'
;MTIDLRRTVPLRIVDDLPDRDPAPPGDAQPLVHTDGEPAGFIFACPGCGSQSHLPVGRVIDKRPTWTVTAGDPRTGVGLSLSPSIHHTTALGGCGWHGYLTNGQLAPC
;
A
#
# COMPACT_ATOMS: atom_id res chain seq x y z
N MET A 1 -16.20 -11.49 11.93
CA MET A 1 -16.16 -10.89 10.57
C MET A 1 -15.27 -11.74 9.67
N THR A 2 -15.76 -12.08 8.50
CA THR A 2 -14.99 -12.86 7.54
C THR A 2 -14.13 -11.94 6.69
N ILE A 3 -12.82 -12.22 6.62
CA ILE A 3 -11.91 -11.48 5.75
C ILE A 3 -11.96 -12.08 4.36
N ASP A 4 -12.29 -11.26 3.36
CA ASP A 4 -12.27 -11.68 1.96
C ASP A 4 -10.95 -11.27 1.32
N LEU A 5 -10.03 -12.24 1.18
CA LEU A 5 -8.70 -12.02 0.60
C LEU A 5 -8.71 -12.04 -0.95
N ARG A 6 -9.87 -12.28 -1.57
CA ARG A 6 -10.01 -12.37 -3.02
C ARG A 6 -10.55 -11.10 -3.66
N ARG A 7 -11.03 -10.17 -2.84
CA ARG A 7 -11.66 -8.95 -3.33
C ARG A 7 -10.62 -7.95 -3.83
N THR A 8 -10.87 -7.38 -5.00
CA THR A 8 -10.11 -6.21 -5.49
C THR A 8 -10.58 -4.98 -4.74
N VAL A 9 -9.64 -4.19 -4.22
CA VAL A 9 -9.92 -3.00 -3.44
C VAL A 9 -9.25 -1.81 -4.08
N PRO A 10 -9.97 -0.70 -4.35
CA PRO A 10 -9.32 0.49 -4.89
C PRO A 10 -8.36 1.11 -3.87
N LEU A 11 -7.22 1.60 -4.35
CA LEU A 11 -6.34 2.45 -3.56
C LEU A 11 -7.02 3.81 -3.42
N ARG A 12 -7.28 4.24 -2.20
CA ARG A 12 -7.88 5.54 -1.94
C ARG A 12 -6.90 6.41 -1.16
N ILE A 13 -6.50 7.53 -1.76
CA ILE A 13 -5.60 8.45 -1.10
C ILE A 13 -6.37 9.30 -0.10
N VAL A 14 -5.88 9.34 1.13
CA VAL A 14 -6.45 10.13 2.22
C VAL A 14 -5.36 11.00 2.84
N ASP A 15 -5.77 12.10 3.48
CA ASP A 15 -4.82 13.00 4.15
C ASP A 15 -4.23 12.37 5.40
N ASP A 16 -5.06 11.67 6.17
CA ASP A 16 -4.66 11.01 7.41
C ASP A 16 -5.37 9.67 7.56
N LEU A 17 -4.62 8.69 8.03
CA LEU A 17 -5.19 7.42 8.50
C LEU A 17 -5.51 7.51 9.99
N PRO A 18 -6.46 6.70 10.50
CA PRO A 18 -6.72 6.67 11.93
C PRO A 18 -5.48 6.18 12.70
N ASP A 19 -5.35 6.60 13.95
CA ASP A 19 -4.21 6.24 14.80
C ASP A 19 -4.18 4.76 15.16
N ARG A 20 -5.27 4.06 14.96
CA ARG A 20 -5.43 2.64 15.35
C ARG A 20 -5.92 1.80 14.19
N ASP A 21 -5.47 0.56 14.17
CA ASP A 21 -6.01 -0.46 13.29
C ASP A 21 -7.38 -0.95 13.77
N PRO A 22 -8.25 -1.39 12.87
CA PRO A 22 -8.06 -1.34 11.42
C PRO A 22 -8.44 0.03 10.84
N ALA A 23 -7.79 0.37 9.71
CA ALA A 23 -8.23 1.46 8.86
C ALA A 23 -9.10 0.90 7.72
N PRO A 24 -9.87 1.73 7.00
CA PRO A 24 -10.61 1.25 5.84
C PRO A 24 -9.66 0.62 4.81
N PRO A 25 -9.90 -0.64 4.41
CA PRO A 25 -9.00 -1.33 3.48
C PRO A 25 -8.76 -0.57 2.19
N GLY A 26 -7.50 -0.46 1.77
CA GLY A 26 -7.11 0.27 0.57
C GLY A 26 -6.85 1.76 0.77
N ASP A 27 -7.19 2.32 1.92
CA ASP A 27 -6.85 3.71 2.22
C ASP A 27 -5.35 3.86 2.41
N ALA A 28 -4.79 4.95 1.87
CA ALA A 28 -3.36 5.19 1.88
C ALA A 28 -3.05 6.66 2.10
N GLN A 29 -2.12 6.93 3.00
CA GLN A 29 -1.64 8.27 3.30
C GLN A 29 -0.27 8.45 2.63
N PRO A 30 -0.13 9.41 1.70
CA PRO A 30 1.13 9.64 1.02
C PRO A 30 2.22 10.14 1.96
N LEU A 31 3.44 9.68 1.73
CA LEU A 31 4.64 10.14 2.41
C LEU A 31 5.57 10.82 1.42
N VAL A 32 6.30 11.82 1.89
CA VAL A 32 7.30 12.51 1.09
C VAL A 32 8.63 12.56 1.84
N HIS A 33 9.72 12.57 1.07
CA HIS A 33 11.05 12.85 1.60
C HIS A 33 11.18 14.33 1.93
N THR A 34 12.26 14.69 2.65
CA THR A 34 12.52 16.09 3.01
C THR A 34 12.68 17.00 1.80
N ASP A 35 13.06 16.46 0.64
CA ASP A 35 13.18 17.19 -0.62
C ASP A 35 11.86 17.29 -1.39
N GLY A 36 10.75 16.76 -0.84
CA GLY A 36 9.43 16.79 -1.47
C GLY A 36 9.16 15.65 -2.45
N GLU A 37 10.12 14.76 -2.68
CA GLU A 37 9.90 13.61 -3.56
C GLU A 37 9.05 12.54 -2.89
N PRO A 38 8.23 11.80 -3.65
CA PRO A 38 7.41 10.74 -3.09
C PRO A 38 8.25 9.67 -2.39
N ALA A 39 7.84 9.32 -1.17
CA ALA A 39 8.53 8.31 -0.35
C ALA A 39 7.73 7.01 -0.20
N GLY A 40 6.49 7.00 -0.67
CA GLY A 40 5.58 5.86 -0.55
C GLY A 40 4.33 6.20 0.20
N PHE A 41 3.82 5.23 0.95
CA PHE A 41 2.54 5.37 1.65
C PHE A 41 2.58 4.64 2.99
N ILE A 42 1.77 5.13 3.95
CA ILE A 42 1.21 4.27 4.98
C ILE A 42 -0.13 3.79 4.41
N PHE A 43 -0.37 2.49 4.33
CA PHE A 43 -1.59 1.99 3.72
C PHE A 43 -2.26 0.94 4.58
N ALA A 44 -3.58 0.86 4.43
CA ALA A 44 -4.40 -0.13 5.12
C ALA A 44 -4.49 -1.38 4.26
N CYS A 45 -4.10 -2.51 4.81
CA CYS A 45 -4.11 -3.79 4.12
C CYS A 45 -5.49 -4.08 3.52
N PRO A 46 -5.57 -4.44 2.22
CA PRO A 46 -6.87 -4.76 1.60
C PRO A 46 -7.59 -5.93 2.25
N GLY A 47 -6.86 -6.82 2.93
CA GLY A 47 -7.47 -7.96 3.61
C GLY A 47 -8.01 -7.62 4.98
N CYS A 48 -7.23 -6.95 5.83
CA CYS A 48 -7.58 -6.79 7.25
C CYS A 48 -7.59 -5.34 7.75
N GLY A 49 -7.15 -4.37 6.95
CA GLY A 49 -7.10 -2.97 7.37
C GLY A 49 -5.91 -2.62 8.27
N SER A 50 -5.03 -3.56 8.55
CA SER A 50 -3.82 -3.28 9.32
C SER A 50 -2.91 -2.34 8.55
N GLN A 51 -2.43 -1.29 9.22
CA GLN A 51 -1.62 -0.27 8.58
C GLN A 51 -0.16 -0.69 8.50
N SER A 52 0.46 -0.45 7.36
CA SER A 52 1.88 -0.72 7.17
C SER A 52 2.50 0.26 6.17
N HIS A 53 3.84 0.32 6.19
CA HIS A 53 4.59 1.20 5.33
C HIS A 53 4.86 0.52 3.98
N LEU A 54 4.58 1.23 2.89
CA LEU A 54 4.85 0.81 1.52
C LEU A 54 5.83 1.81 0.90
N PRO A 55 7.16 1.62 1.08
CA PRO A 55 8.14 2.53 0.51
C PRO A 55 8.21 2.38 -1.01
N VAL A 56 8.32 3.52 -1.69
CA VAL A 56 8.30 3.56 -3.17
C VAL A 56 9.49 4.36 -3.67
N GLY A 57 10.15 3.85 -4.70
CA GLY A 57 11.21 4.55 -5.42
C GLY A 57 12.57 4.43 -4.78
N ARG A 58 13.02 5.50 -4.12
CA ARG A 58 14.37 5.59 -3.56
C ARG A 58 14.63 4.56 -2.46
N VAL A 59 15.71 3.78 -2.59
CA VAL A 59 16.14 2.84 -1.55
C VAL A 59 16.80 3.61 -0.40
N ILE A 60 16.32 3.38 0.83
CA ILE A 60 16.89 3.99 2.03
C ILE A 60 17.21 2.86 3.00
N ASP A 61 18.43 2.85 3.56
CA ASP A 61 18.90 1.88 4.55
C ASP A 61 18.71 0.42 4.11
N LYS A 62 18.91 0.16 2.82
CA LYS A 62 18.79 -1.19 2.23
C LYS A 62 17.42 -1.83 2.42
N ARG A 63 16.39 -1.04 2.72
CA ARG A 63 15.02 -1.56 2.86
C ARG A 63 14.43 -1.86 1.49
N PRO A 64 13.62 -2.93 1.38
CA PRO A 64 12.89 -3.18 0.14
C PRO A 64 12.01 -2.01 -0.23
N THR A 65 12.02 -1.64 -1.49
CA THR A 65 11.15 -0.61 -2.04
C THR A 65 10.42 -1.12 -3.26
N TRP A 66 9.28 -0.51 -3.54
CA TRP A 66 8.52 -0.82 -4.75
C TRP A 66 8.86 0.18 -5.84
N THR A 67 8.83 -0.29 -7.07
CA THR A 67 9.10 0.53 -8.25
C THR A 67 7.79 0.94 -8.90
N VAL A 68 7.65 2.23 -9.21
CA VAL A 68 6.51 2.73 -9.98
C VAL A 68 6.66 2.27 -11.43
N THR A 69 5.70 1.50 -11.93
CA THR A 69 5.68 1.04 -13.32
C THR A 69 4.69 1.84 -14.17
N ALA A 70 3.73 2.50 -13.55
CA ALA A 70 2.78 3.40 -14.21
C ALA A 70 2.09 4.27 -13.16
N GLY A 71 1.53 5.39 -13.59
CA GLY A 71 0.72 6.25 -12.76
C GLY A 71 1.49 7.23 -11.89
N ASP A 72 0.78 7.90 -11.00
CA ASP A 72 1.32 8.98 -10.18
C ASP A 72 1.47 8.55 -8.71
N PRO A 73 2.72 8.46 -8.19
CA PRO A 73 2.96 8.09 -6.81
C PRO A 73 2.54 9.16 -5.79
N ARG A 74 2.19 10.37 -6.22
CA ARG A 74 1.72 11.43 -5.33
C ARG A 74 0.22 11.34 -5.07
N THR A 75 -0.54 11.04 -6.12
CA THR A 75 -2.01 11.04 -6.08
C THR A 75 -2.63 9.65 -6.10
N GLY A 76 -1.83 8.64 -6.46
CA GLY A 76 -2.31 7.26 -6.63
C GLY A 76 -3.07 7.03 -7.92
N VAL A 77 -3.32 8.08 -8.73
CA VAL A 77 -4.09 7.94 -9.96
C VAL A 77 -3.36 7.04 -10.95
N GLY A 78 -3.99 5.96 -11.35
CA GLY A 78 -3.44 4.98 -12.28
C GLY A 78 -2.19 4.27 -11.79
N LEU A 79 -1.90 4.35 -10.49
CA LEU A 79 -0.64 3.86 -9.93
C LEU A 79 -0.50 2.34 -10.04
N SER A 80 0.64 1.90 -10.57
CA SER A 80 1.04 0.51 -10.60
C SER A 80 2.43 0.35 -10.00
N LEU A 81 2.61 -0.65 -9.18
CA LEU A 81 3.87 -0.92 -8.50
C LEU A 81 4.34 -2.35 -8.75
N SER A 82 5.65 -2.55 -8.71
CA SER A 82 6.29 -3.85 -8.78
C SER A 82 7.34 -3.93 -7.68
N PRO A 83 7.55 -5.06 -7.01
CA PRO A 83 6.87 -6.35 -7.17
C PRO A 83 5.51 -6.41 -6.48
N SER A 84 5.01 -7.63 -6.21
CA SER A 84 3.78 -7.85 -5.45
C SER A 84 3.92 -7.39 -4.00
N ILE A 85 2.79 -7.14 -3.36
CA ILE A 85 2.71 -6.78 -1.95
C ILE A 85 2.21 -8.00 -1.18
N HIS A 86 2.94 -8.42 -0.16
CA HIS A 86 2.56 -9.57 0.67
C HIS A 86 2.55 -9.18 2.14
N HIS A 87 1.37 -9.17 2.73
CA HIS A 87 1.19 -8.90 4.15
C HIS A 87 1.23 -10.23 4.91
N THR A 88 2.45 -10.71 5.19
CA THR A 88 2.66 -12.08 5.67
C THR A 88 2.11 -12.31 7.08
N THR A 89 1.62 -13.52 7.33
CA THR A 89 1.15 -13.91 8.66
C THR A 89 2.30 -13.98 9.67
N ALA A 90 3.51 -14.27 9.21
CA ALA A 90 4.70 -14.30 10.06
C ALA A 90 5.03 -12.93 10.68
N LEU A 91 4.61 -11.84 10.04
CA LEU A 91 4.81 -10.47 10.52
C LEU A 91 3.52 -9.87 11.09
N GLY A 92 2.56 -10.70 11.45
CA GLY A 92 1.29 -10.24 12.03
C GLY A 92 0.23 -9.85 11.00
N GLY A 93 0.47 -10.09 9.72
CA GLY A 93 -0.49 -9.80 8.66
C GLY A 93 -1.54 -10.91 8.50
N CYS A 94 -2.52 -10.64 7.64
CA CYS A 94 -3.61 -11.58 7.36
C CYS A 94 -3.31 -12.58 6.23
N GLY A 95 -2.14 -12.44 5.59
CA GLY A 95 -1.77 -13.28 4.45
C GLY A 95 -2.17 -12.72 3.09
N TRP A 96 -2.74 -11.53 3.03
CA TRP A 96 -3.10 -10.91 1.75
C TRP A 96 -1.86 -10.76 0.87
N HIS A 97 -1.98 -11.16 -0.40
CA HIS A 97 -0.91 -11.07 -1.38
C HIS A 97 -1.50 -10.64 -2.71
N GLY A 98 -0.93 -9.62 -3.32
CA GLY A 98 -1.43 -9.11 -4.58
C GLY A 98 -0.56 -8.03 -5.18
N TYR A 99 -1.11 -7.36 -6.18
CA TYR A 99 -0.44 -6.27 -6.89
C TYR A 99 -1.26 -5.00 -6.80
N LEU A 100 -0.58 -3.86 -6.75
CA LEU A 100 -1.19 -2.59 -7.06
C LEU A 100 -1.04 -2.36 -8.55
N THR A 101 -2.17 -2.35 -9.27
CA THR A 101 -2.21 -2.18 -10.72
C THR A 101 -3.31 -1.19 -11.09
N ASN A 102 -2.94 -0.13 -11.79
CA ASN A 102 -3.89 0.90 -12.24
C ASN A 102 -4.79 1.41 -11.10
N GLY A 103 -4.19 1.66 -9.94
CA GLY A 103 -4.91 2.17 -8.76
C GLY A 103 -5.78 1.14 -8.05
N GLN A 104 -5.66 -0.14 -8.39
CA GLN A 104 -6.45 -1.22 -7.78
C GLN A 104 -5.53 -2.23 -7.09
N LEU A 105 -5.88 -2.58 -5.86
CA LEU A 105 -5.22 -3.62 -5.09
C LEU A 105 -5.90 -4.95 -5.39
N ALA A 106 -5.30 -5.73 -6.27
CA ALA A 106 -5.86 -6.99 -6.76
C ALA A 106 -5.09 -8.18 -6.21
N PRO A 107 -5.76 -9.13 -5.57
CA PRO A 107 -5.10 -10.35 -5.09
C PRO A 107 -4.58 -11.20 -6.24
N CYS A 108 -3.46 -11.87 -6.02
CA CYS A 108 -2.92 -12.81 -6.99
C CYS A 108 -3.28 -14.25 -6.68
#